data_9369315cf120e5ac717561f2c66c8133
#
_entry.id   9369315cf120e5ac717561f2c66c8133
#
_cell.length_a   1.000
_cell.length_b   1.000
_cell.length_c   1.000
_cell.angle_alpha   90.00
_cell.angle_beta   90.00
_cell.angle_gamma   90.00
#
_symmetry.space_group_name_H-M   'P 1'
#
loop_
_entity.id
_entity.type
_entity.pdbx_description
1 polymer ?
#
loop_
_entity_poly.entity_id
_entity_poly.type
_entity_poly.pdbx_seq_one_letter_code
_entity_poly.pdbx_strand_id
1 'polypeptide(L)'
;MFPLKLNLNTPLNSLSNKELKILQYIHDNEDRISTMSIQTFAKEINYSTSTVLRFCRKLGFSGFPELKFFLRRQEEESSKNVTNYSVQSIKKSIITDLEGTTSLMNTEDLFQIAKLLSSNTPVYIHSPAGLTDISVDYLESMLFISGCQNIYKSPAAKMTHHYIQTLDKGNIFIFISSSGKFESTLNLAKEAKLHGMIVISISSIENNDLAEISNYNIRFFF
;
A
#
# COMPACT_ATOMS: atom_id res chain seq x y z
N MET A 1 -15.62 -20.35 -15.87
CA MET A 1 -14.96 -20.27 -14.56
C MET A 1 -13.77 -19.35 -14.78
N PHE A 2 -13.83 -18.11 -14.32
CA PHE A 2 -12.76 -17.13 -14.57
C PHE A 2 -11.54 -17.51 -13.71
N PRO A 3 -10.39 -17.87 -14.31
CA PRO A 3 -9.21 -18.29 -13.56
C PRO A 3 -8.38 -17.13 -13.01
N LEU A 4 -8.81 -15.88 -13.18
CA LEU A 4 -8.20 -14.76 -12.49
C LEU A 4 -8.39 -14.97 -10.98
N LYS A 5 -7.31 -15.30 -10.28
CA LYS A 5 -7.21 -15.28 -8.81
C LYS A 5 -7.23 -13.82 -8.30
N LEU A 6 -8.05 -12.98 -8.91
CA LEU A 6 -8.41 -11.70 -8.35
C LEU A 6 -9.23 -12.01 -7.10
N ASN A 7 -8.66 -11.82 -5.93
CA ASN A 7 -9.42 -11.62 -4.70
C ASN A 7 -10.18 -10.28 -4.87
N LEU A 8 -11.18 -10.31 -5.77
CA LEU A 8 -12.03 -9.16 -6.02
C LEU A 8 -12.83 -8.92 -4.75
N ASN A 9 -12.53 -7.86 -4.02
CA ASN A 9 -13.42 -7.34 -2.97
C ASN A 9 -14.78 -6.90 -3.57
N THR A 10 -14.88 -6.89 -4.90
CA THR A 10 -16.07 -6.50 -5.65
C THR A 10 -16.73 -7.73 -6.26
N PRO A 11 -17.95 -8.09 -5.85
CA PRO A 11 -18.68 -9.19 -6.45
C PRO A 11 -18.85 -8.99 -7.97
N LEU A 12 -18.60 -10.01 -8.78
CA LEU A 12 -18.74 -9.93 -10.25
C LEU A 12 -20.12 -9.43 -10.71
N ASN A 13 -21.16 -9.73 -9.95
CA ASN A 13 -22.52 -9.26 -10.20
C ASN A 13 -22.73 -7.75 -10.01
N SER A 14 -21.78 -7.04 -9.39
CA SER A 14 -21.83 -5.59 -9.24
C SER A 14 -21.15 -4.85 -10.40
N LEU A 15 -20.53 -5.58 -11.34
CA LEU A 15 -19.89 -5.01 -12.52
C LEU A 15 -20.91 -4.79 -13.64
N SER A 16 -20.89 -3.63 -14.27
CA SER A 16 -21.67 -3.35 -15.47
C SER A 16 -21.15 -4.18 -16.66
N ASN A 17 -21.98 -4.35 -17.70
CA ASN A 17 -21.57 -5.02 -18.93
C ASN A 17 -20.32 -4.42 -19.59
N LYS A 18 -20.09 -3.12 -19.43
CA LYS A 18 -18.87 -2.44 -19.92
C LYS A 18 -17.65 -2.84 -19.10
N GLU A 19 -17.80 -2.92 -17.79
CA GLU A 19 -16.73 -3.32 -16.87
C GLU A 19 -16.38 -4.81 -17.00
N LEU A 20 -17.37 -5.66 -17.25
CA LEU A 20 -17.15 -7.08 -17.55
C LEU A 20 -16.34 -7.26 -18.84
N LYS A 21 -16.59 -6.43 -19.89
CA LYS A 21 -15.77 -6.46 -21.12
C LYS A 21 -14.32 -6.03 -20.86
N ILE A 22 -14.10 -5.03 -20.01
CA ILE A 22 -12.75 -4.62 -19.62
C ILE A 22 -12.06 -5.75 -18.87
N LEU A 23 -12.76 -6.38 -17.92
CA LEU A 23 -12.24 -7.51 -17.15
C LEU A 23 -11.88 -8.70 -18.04
N GLN A 24 -12.73 -9.04 -19.00
CA GLN A 24 -12.48 -10.09 -19.97
C GLN A 24 -11.24 -9.78 -20.83
N TYR A 25 -11.13 -8.54 -21.31
CA TYR A 25 -9.96 -8.12 -22.08
C TYR A 25 -8.67 -8.23 -21.26
N ILE A 26 -8.70 -7.86 -19.98
CA ILE A 26 -7.56 -8.02 -19.07
C ILE A 26 -7.18 -9.48 -18.97
N HIS A 27 -8.16 -10.35 -18.73
CA HIS A 27 -7.93 -11.79 -18.62
C HIS A 27 -7.30 -12.40 -19.88
N ASP A 28 -7.77 -11.99 -21.05
CA ASP A 28 -7.30 -12.53 -22.33
C ASP A 28 -5.93 -11.98 -22.76
N ASN A 29 -5.43 -10.92 -22.10
CA ASN A 29 -4.21 -10.20 -22.50
C ASN A 29 -3.31 -9.84 -21.29
N GLU A 30 -3.29 -10.64 -20.24
CA GLU A 30 -2.56 -10.36 -18.99
C GLU A 30 -1.11 -9.98 -19.23
N ASP A 31 -0.37 -10.80 -20.01
CA ASP A 31 1.05 -10.61 -20.34
C ASP A 31 1.32 -9.26 -21.03
N ARG A 32 0.45 -8.88 -21.96
CA ARG A 32 0.60 -7.63 -22.73
C ARG A 32 0.30 -6.42 -21.85
N ILE A 33 -0.74 -6.51 -21.01
CA ILE A 33 -1.16 -5.39 -20.16
C ILE A 33 -0.12 -5.12 -19.08
N SER A 34 0.56 -6.14 -18.59
CA SER A 34 1.63 -6.02 -17.59
C SER A 34 2.74 -5.04 -18.02
N THR A 35 2.93 -4.84 -19.32
CA THR A 35 3.99 -3.98 -19.89
C THR A 35 3.50 -2.68 -20.52
N MET A 36 2.21 -2.56 -20.90
CA MET A 36 1.73 -1.41 -21.67
C MET A 36 1.39 -0.17 -20.78
N SER A 37 1.32 1.00 -21.43
CA SER A 37 0.87 2.22 -20.76
C SER A 37 -0.66 2.25 -20.59
N ILE A 38 -1.16 3.05 -19.66
CA ILE A 38 -2.62 3.24 -19.48
C ILE A 38 -3.26 3.85 -20.74
N GLN A 39 -2.54 4.71 -21.47
CA GLN A 39 -3.00 5.33 -22.71
C GLN A 39 -3.18 4.28 -23.79
N THR A 40 -2.20 3.37 -23.94
CA THR A 40 -2.24 2.26 -24.88
C THR A 40 -3.39 1.32 -24.55
N PHE A 41 -3.51 0.92 -23.29
CA PHE A 41 -4.60 0.06 -22.82
C PHE A 41 -5.98 0.68 -23.07
N ALA A 42 -6.17 1.94 -22.67
CA ALA A 42 -7.43 2.66 -22.87
C ALA A 42 -7.83 2.76 -24.35
N LYS A 43 -6.85 2.99 -25.23
CA LYS A 43 -7.04 3.03 -26.68
C LYS A 43 -7.46 1.66 -27.23
N GLU A 44 -6.82 0.58 -26.82
CA GLU A 44 -7.13 -0.78 -27.30
C GLU A 44 -8.55 -1.21 -26.92
N ILE A 45 -9.01 -0.83 -25.73
CA ILE A 45 -10.38 -1.16 -25.28
C ILE A 45 -11.43 -0.11 -25.67
N ASN A 46 -11.04 0.94 -26.39
CA ASN A 46 -11.90 2.06 -26.79
C ASN A 46 -12.59 2.79 -25.63
N TYR A 47 -11.85 3.01 -24.53
CA TYR A 47 -12.29 3.78 -23.37
C TYR A 47 -11.31 4.90 -23.04
N SER A 48 -11.75 5.86 -22.21
CA SER A 48 -10.85 6.89 -21.68
C SER A 48 -9.98 6.36 -20.55
N THR A 49 -8.80 6.96 -20.36
CA THR A 49 -7.91 6.64 -19.22
C THR A 49 -8.59 6.82 -17.88
N SER A 50 -9.49 7.82 -17.76
CA SER A 50 -10.29 8.04 -16.55
C SER A 50 -11.28 6.89 -16.29
N THR A 51 -11.83 6.27 -17.33
CA THR A 51 -12.68 5.08 -17.20
C THR A 51 -11.87 3.89 -16.70
N VAL A 52 -10.68 3.69 -17.24
CA VAL A 52 -9.74 2.64 -16.80
C VAL A 52 -9.36 2.83 -15.32
N LEU A 53 -9.01 4.05 -14.92
CA LEU A 53 -8.65 4.35 -13.53
C LEU A 53 -9.82 4.08 -12.57
N ARG A 54 -11.04 4.49 -12.92
CA ARG A 54 -12.23 4.19 -12.11
C ARG A 54 -12.47 2.69 -11.99
N PHE A 55 -12.28 1.96 -13.08
CA PHE A 55 -12.43 0.51 -13.08
C PHE A 55 -11.37 -0.16 -12.20
N CYS A 56 -10.09 0.23 -12.28
CA CYS A 56 -9.04 -0.25 -11.39
C CYS A 56 -9.42 -0.04 -9.91
N ARG A 57 -9.87 1.17 -9.56
CA ARG A 57 -10.31 1.50 -8.19
C ARG A 57 -11.50 0.66 -7.75
N LYS A 58 -12.45 0.41 -8.63
CA LYS A 58 -13.60 -0.46 -8.35
C LYS A 58 -13.19 -1.90 -8.10
N LEU A 59 -12.15 -2.38 -8.76
CA LEU A 59 -11.56 -3.71 -8.51
C LEU A 59 -10.72 -3.76 -7.21
N GLY A 60 -10.51 -2.62 -6.55
CA GLY A 60 -9.74 -2.53 -5.31
C GLY A 60 -8.28 -2.09 -5.49
N PHE A 61 -7.86 -1.75 -6.72
CA PHE A 61 -6.53 -1.21 -6.98
C PHE A 61 -6.51 0.31 -6.85
N SER A 62 -5.42 0.89 -6.37
CA SER A 62 -5.24 2.35 -6.30
C SER A 62 -5.22 2.99 -7.70
N GLY A 63 -4.83 2.22 -8.72
CA GLY A 63 -4.77 2.65 -10.11
C GLY A 63 -4.25 1.59 -11.06
N PHE A 64 -3.98 1.99 -12.29
CA PHE A 64 -3.49 1.10 -13.34
C PHE A 64 -2.07 0.53 -13.08
N PRO A 65 -1.13 1.27 -12.46
CA PRO A 65 0.17 0.71 -12.09
C PRO A 65 0.06 -0.50 -11.16
N GLU A 66 -0.83 -0.43 -10.18
CA GLU A 66 -1.07 -1.53 -9.24
C GLU A 66 -1.67 -2.76 -9.92
N LEU A 67 -2.66 -2.56 -10.78
CA LEU A 67 -3.21 -3.65 -11.60
C LEU A 67 -2.12 -4.33 -12.43
N LYS A 68 -1.27 -3.56 -13.10
CA LYS A 68 -0.15 -4.10 -13.89
C LYS A 68 0.81 -4.93 -13.06
N PHE A 69 1.16 -4.44 -11.88
CA PHE A 69 2.03 -5.17 -10.97
C PHE A 69 1.40 -6.49 -10.54
N PHE A 70 0.13 -6.46 -10.17
CA PHE A 70 -0.62 -7.66 -9.81
C PHE A 70 -0.60 -8.71 -10.94
N LEU A 71 -0.81 -8.30 -12.18
CA LEU A 71 -0.77 -9.19 -13.35
C LEU A 71 0.63 -9.80 -13.54
N ARG A 72 1.71 -9.02 -13.43
CA ARG A 72 3.08 -9.52 -13.51
C ARG A 72 3.37 -10.60 -12.47
N ARG A 73 2.89 -10.37 -11.25
CA ARG A 73 3.09 -11.32 -10.15
C ARG A 73 2.37 -12.64 -10.39
N GLN A 74 1.18 -12.61 -10.97
CA GLN A 74 0.44 -13.83 -11.35
C GLN A 74 1.15 -14.64 -12.45
N GLU A 75 1.73 -13.97 -13.44
CA GLU A 75 2.56 -14.62 -14.46
C GLU A 75 3.75 -15.36 -13.81
N GLU A 76 4.42 -14.72 -12.87
CA GLU A 76 5.56 -15.29 -12.16
C GLU A 76 5.15 -16.48 -11.28
N GLU A 77 4.01 -16.44 -10.61
CA GLU A 77 3.47 -17.55 -9.82
C GLU A 77 2.99 -18.71 -10.70
N SER A 78 2.42 -18.45 -11.86
CA SER A 78 1.98 -19.47 -12.83
C SER A 78 3.18 -20.15 -13.49
N SER A 79 4.28 -19.46 -13.66
CA SER A 79 5.56 -19.99 -14.15
C SER A 79 6.33 -20.82 -13.10
N LYS A 80 5.95 -20.73 -11.83
CA LYS A 80 6.61 -21.40 -10.68
C LYS A 80 6.31 -22.89 -10.52
N ASN A 81 5.64 -23.52 -11.47
CA ASN A 81 5.50 -24.98 -11.45
C ASN A 81 6.77 -25.72 -11.88
N VAL A 82 7.93 -25.07 -11.96
CA VAL A 82 9.23 -25.73 -12.19
C VAL A 82 10.33 -25.02 -11.36
N THR A 83 10.88 -25.73 -10.42
CA THR A 83 12.14 -25.72 -9.69
C THR A 83 13.34 -25.00 -10.33
N ASN A 84 13.26 -23.74 -10.69
CA ASN A 84 14.43 -22.96 -11.07
C ASN A 84 14.44 -21.58 -10.39
N TYR A 85 14.71 -21.58 -9.07
CA TYR A 85 15.16 -20.36 -8.40
C TYR A 85 16.57 -20.02 -8.87
N SER A 86 16.70 -19.24 -9.91
CA SER A 86 17.97 -18.66 -10.31
C SER A 86 18.20 -17.35 -9.56
N VAL A 87 19.47 -16.98 -9.35
CA VAL A 87 19.82 -15.66 -8.78
C VAL A 87 19.21 -14.53 -9.64
N GLN A 88 19.10 -14.75 -10.94
CA GLN A 88 18.47 -13.79 -11.87
C GLN A 88 16.96 -13.62 -11.62
N SER A 89 16.24 -14.69 -11.30
CA SER A 89 14.80 -14.58 -11.00
C SER A 89 14.57 -13.85 -9.67
N ILE A 90 15.38 -14.11 -8.65
CA ILE A 90 15.34 -13.39 -7.37
C ILE A 90 15.65 -11.90 -7.59
N LYS A 91 16.73 -11.59 -8.34
CA LYS A 91 17.09 -10.21 -8.66
C LYS A 91 15.95 -9.49 -9.38
N LYS A 92 15.32 -10.13 -10.36
CA LYS A 92 14.19 -9.57 -11.11
C LYS A 92 13.01 -9.27 -10.19
N SER A 93 12.65 -10.20 -9.29
CA SER A 93 11.57 -9.99 -8.31
C SER A 93 11.85 -8.76 -7.43
N ILE A 94 13.05 -8.67 -6.83
CA ILE A 94 13.43 -7.53 -5.98
C ILE A 94 13.35 -6.20 -6.75
N ILE A 95 13.84 -6.15 -7.99
CA ILE A 95 13.78 -4.94 -8.80
C ILE A 95 12.31 -4.58 -9.10
N THR A 96 11.48 -5.55 -9.44
CA THR A 96 10.06 -5.35 -9.72
C THR A 96 9.33 -4.81 -8.49
N ASP A 97 9.59 -5.36 -7.31
CA ASP A 97 8.98 -4.89 -6.05
C ASP A 97 9.41 -3.46 -5.71
N LEU A 98 10.69 -3.14 -5.94
CA LEU A 98 11.23 -1.79 -5.73
C LEU A 98 10.61 -0.77 -6.72
N GLU A 99 10.56 -1.10 -8.00
CA GLU A 99 9.94 -0.26 -9.03
C GLU A 99 8.44 -0.07 -8.77
N GLY A 100 7.76 -1.14 -8.37
CA GLY A 100 6.36 -1.07 -7.95
C GLY A 100 6.17 -0.13 -6.77
N THR A 101 6.95 -0.31 -5.70
CA THR A 101 6.91 0.55 -4.51
C THR A 101 7.12 2.02 -4.87
N THR A 102 8.18 2.31 -5.63
CA THR A 102 8.50 3.70 -6.01
C THR A 102 7.44 4.32 -6.93
N SER A 103 6.79 3.54 -7.78
CA SER A 103 5.72 4.03 -8.66
C SER A 103 4.44 4.46 -7.91
N LEU A 104 4.25 3.98 -6.68
CA LEU A 104 3.12 4.33 -5.82
C LEU A 104 3.37 5.55 -4.97
N MET A 105 4.63 5.97 -4.83
CA MET A 105 4.99 7.10 -3.99
C MET A 105 4.53 8.41 -4.63
N ASN A 106 3.71 9.15 -3.90
CA ASN A 106 3.36 10.52 -4.26
C ASN A 106 4.45 11.46 -3.72
N THR A 107 5.13 12.16 -4.62
CA THR A 107 6.21 13.09 -4.27
C THR A 107 5.75 14.19 -3.31
N GLU A 108 4.53 14.71 -3.48
CA GLU A 108 3.97 15.74 -2.62
C GLU A 108 3.74 15.21 -1.20
N ASP A 109 3.14 14.02 -1.07
CA ASP A 109 2.92 13.38 0.23
C ASP A 109 4.25 13.09 0.94
N LEU A 110 5.27 12.59 0.21
CA LEU A 110 6.60 12.38 0.76
C LEU A 110 7.23 13.68 1.25
N PHE A 111 7.08 14.77 0.51
CA PHE A 111 7.58 16.09 0.93
C PHE A 111 6.87 16.57 2.20
N GLN A 112 5.56 16.42 2.30
CA GLN A 112 4.79 16.79 3.48
C GLN A 112 5.18 15.92 4.70
N ILE A 113 5.34 14.60 4.50
CA ILE A 113 5.83 13.69 5.55
C ILE A 113 7.23 14.12 6.01
N ALA A 114 8.16 14.37 5.10
CA ALA A 114 9.51 14.81 5.44
C ALA A 114 9.50 16.13 6.23
N LYS A 115 8.66 17.09 5.84
CA LYS A 115 8.49 18.35 6.57
C LYS A 115 7.94 18.13 7.98
N LEU A 116 6.96 17.25 8.15
CA LEU A 116 6.42 16.88 9.46
C LEU A 116 7.49 16.23 10.34
N LEU A 117 8.24 15.28 9.82
CA LEU A 117 9.29 14.57 10.55
C LEU A 117 10.50 15.43 10.87
N SER A 118 10.75 16.49 10.09
CA SER A 118 11.79 17.49 10.34
C SER A 118 11.35 18.57 11.34
N SER A 119 10.08 18.61 11.70
CA SER A 119 9.58 19.49 12.76
C SER A 119 9.99 18.93 14.13
N ASN A 120 9.93 19.76 15.15
CA ASN A 120 10.20 19.30 16.52
C ASN A 120 9.01 18.58 17.17
N THR A 121 8.02 18.16 16.36
CA THR A 121 6.81 17.47 16.82
C THR A 121 7.14 16.02 17.21
N PRO A 122 6.68 15.56 18.38
CA PRO A 122 6.88 14.17 18.79
C PRO A 122 6.26 13.16 17.80
N VAL A 123 7.03 12.09 17.52
CA VAL A 123 6.65 11.00 16.62
C VAL A 123 6.52 9.71 17.40
N TYR A 124 5.38 9.09 17.34
CA TYR A 124 5.09 7.81 17.99
C TYR A 124 4.93 6.72 16.93
N ILE A 125 5.70 5.63 17.06
CA ILE A 125 5.69 4.54 16.07
C ILE A 125 5.08 3.31 16.70
N HIS A 126 4.03 2.76 16.07
CA HIS A 126 3.31 1.55 16.50
C HIS A 126 3.26 0.51 15.41
N SER A 127 3.45 -0.75 15.81
CA SER A 127 3.19 -1.94 14.98
C SER A 127 2.40 -2.98 15.77
N PRO A 128 1.73 -3.93 15.08
CA PRO A 128 0.98 -5.01 15.73
C PRO A 128 1.86 -6.10 16.37
N ALA A 129 3.15 -5.85 16.53
CA ALA A 129 4.17 -6.78 17.01
C ALA A 129 4.69 -7.81 15.97
N GLY A 130 5.68 -8.62 16.37
CA GLY A 130 6.28 -9.64 15.52
C GLY A 130 7.32 -9.08 14.54
N LEU A 131 7.31 -9.53 13.30
CA LEU A 131 8.30 -9.11 12.30
C LEU A 131 8.26 -7.60 11.99
N THR A 132 7.12 -6.96 12.18
CA THR A 132 6.97 -5.51 11.98
C THR A 132 7.74 -4.68 13.02
N ASP A 133 8.07 -5.25 14.20
CA ASP A 133 8.87 -4.56 15.21
C ASP A 133 10.30 -4.29 14.73
N ILE A 134 10.87 -5.17 13.90
CA ILE A 134 12.18 -4.95 13.27
C ILE A 134 12.12 -3.71 12.37
N SER A 135 11.01 -3.53 11.64
CA SER A 135 10.81 -2.34 10.81
C SER A 135 10.66 -1.06 11.64
N VAL A 136 10.04 -1.16 12.83
CA VAL A 136 9.93 -0.04 13.78
C VAL A 136 11.31 0.36 14.29
N ASP A 137 12.13 -0.61 14.73
CA ASP A 137 13.49 -0.37 15.24
C ASP A 137 14.39 0.26 14.17
N TYR A 138 14.28 -0.23 12.95
CA TYR A 138 15.01 0.32 11.81
C TYR A 138 14.56 1.76 11.50
N LEU A 139 13.26 2.00 11.40
CA LEU A 139 12.71 3.32 11.10
C LEU A 139 13.08 4.35 12.18
N GLU A 140 12.96 3.99 13.48
CA GLU A 140 13.38 4.83 14.59
C GLU A 140 14.84 5.24 14.44
N SER A 141 15.73 4.27 14.19
CA SER A 141 17.16 4.51 14.02
C SER A 141 17.44 5.44 12.83
N MET A 142 16.79 5.22 11.70
CA MET A 142 16.97 6.03 10.50
C MET A 142 16.45 7.47 10.68
N LEU A 143 15.31 7.63 11.33
CA LEU A 143 14.76 8.96 11.65
C LEU A 143 15.67 9.71 12.62
N PHE A 144 16.21 9.04 13.65
CA PHE A 144 17.14 9.64 14.60
C PHE A 144 18.42 10.12 13.89
N ILE A 145 19.02 9.29 13.04
CA ILE A 145 20.22 9.66 12.23
C ILE A 145 19.90 10.83 11.30
N SER A 146 18.68 10.94 10.80
CA SER A 146 18.22 12.03 9.94
C SER A 146 17.91 13.33 10.70
N GLY A 147 18.06 13.33 12.05
CA GLY A 147 17.89 14.52 12.87
C GLY A 147 16.55 14.65 13.59
N CYS A 148 15.63 13.68 13.44
CA CYS A 148 14.42 13.62 14.23
C CYS A 148 14.75 13.13 15.65
N GLN A 149 14.63 14.01 16.66
CA GLN A 149 15.07 13.70 18.04
C GLN A 149 13.94 13.18 18.95
N ASN A 150 12.70 13.57 18.67
CA ASN A 150 11.55 13.26 19.52
C ASN A 150 10.78 12.05 18.98
N ILE A 151 11.41 10.88 19.02
CA ILE A 151 10.83 9.62 18.50
C ILE A 151 10.60 8.67 19.66
N TYR A 152 9.41 8.05 19.69
CA TYR A 152 8.99 7.14 20.74
C TYR A 152 8.38 5.88 20.13
N LYS A 153 8.95 4.73 20.47
CA LYS A 153 8.31 3.45 20.14
C LYS A 153 7.15 3.18 21.09
N SER A 154 6.08 2.68 20.54
CA SER A 154 4.90 2.26 21.27
C SER A 154 4.59 0.78 21.00
N PRO A 155 5.30 -0.15 21.68
CA PRO A 155 5.29 -1.58 21.34
C PRO A 155 3.99 -2.28 21.73
N ALA A 156 3.16 -1.68 22.57
CA ALA A 156 1.92 -2.29 23.04
C ALA A 156 0.71 -1.42 22.73
N ALA A 157 -0.38 -2.03 22.28
CA ALA A 157 -1.62 -1.34 21.98
C ALA A 157 -2.15 -0.50 23.15
N LYS A 158 -2.04 -1.00 24.39
CA LYS A 158 -2.43 -0.24 25.59
C LYS A 158 -1.60 1.03 25.81
N MET A 159 -0.32 0.98 25.48
CA MET A 159 0.57 2.13 25.59
C MET A 159 0.25 3.16 24.51
N THR A 160 0.02 2.73 23.28
CA THR A 160 -0.41 3.59 22.18
C THR A 160 -1.72 4.28 22.50
N HIS A 161 -2.71 3.53 23.01
CA HIS A 161 -3.98 4.07 23.48
C HIS A 161 -3.77 5.14 24.55
N HIS A 162 -2.93 4.88 25.57
CA HIS A 162 -2.63 5.85 26.62
C HIS A 162 -2.01 7.13 26.05
N TYR A 163 -1.06 7.03 25.12
CA TYR A 163 -0.49 8.20 24.46
C TYR A 163 -1.55 9.01 23.70
N ILE A 164 -2.41 8.34 22.94
CA ILE A 164 -3.49 9.01 22.20
C ILE A 164 -4.41 9.80 23.13
N GLN A 165 -4.72 9.24 24.32
CA GLN A 165 -5.62 9.86 25.29
C GLN A 165 -5.00 11.02 26.09
N THR A 166 -3.68 11.03 26.26
CA THR A 166 -3.00 11.96 27.16
C THR A 166 -2.22 13.07 26.48
N LEU A 167 -1.89 12.88 25.19
CA LEU A 167 -1.10 13.85 24.43
C LEU A 167 -2.00 14.90 23.76
N ASP A 168 -1.42 16.07 23.56
CA ASP A 168 -2.06 17.15 22.81
C ASP A 168 -2.23 16.77 21.34
N LYS A 169 -3.24 17.34 20.69
CA LYS A 169 -3.47 17.20 19.25
C LYS A 169 -2.26 17.68 18.43
N GLY A 170 -2.11 17.12 17.23
CA GLY A 170 -1.03 17.48 16.31
C GLY A 170 0.23 16.65 16.46
N ASN A 171 0.35 15.77 17.48
CA ASN A 171 1.42 14.77 17.52
C ASN A 171 1.31 13.81 16.36
N ILE A 172 2.47 13.24 15.94
CA ILE A 172 2.54 12.36 14.78
C ILE A 172 2.52 10.89 15.24
N PHE A 173 1.61 10.10 14.68
CA PHE A 173 1.58 8.65 14.87
C PHE A 173 1.87 7.94 13.56
N ILE A 174 2.90 7.10 13.54
CA ILE A 174 3.24 6.22 12.42
C ILE A 174 2.78 4.80 12.77
N PHE A 175 1.86 4.27 11.97
CA PHE A 175 1.39 2.89 12.10
C PHE A 175 2.00 2.03 11.00
N ILE A 176 2.75 0.99 11.37
CA ILE A 176 3.33 0.01 10.44
C ILE A 176 2.52 -1.27 10.53
N SER A 177 1.93 -1.71 9.42
CA SER A 177 1.15 -2.95 9.37
C SER A 177 1.23 -3.55 7.98
N SER A 178 1.78 -4.78 7.85
CA SER A 178 1.96 -5.45 6.54
C SER A 178 0.66 -5.52 5.76
N SER A 179 -0.43 -6.01 6.35
CA SER A 179 -1.73 -6.11 5.67
C SER A 179 -2.58 -4.85 5.73
N GLY A 180 -2.30 -3.94 6.70
CA GLY A 180 -3.16 -2.80 6.99
C GLY A 180 -4.58 -3.16 7.45
N LYS A 181 -4.82 -4.42 7.84
CA LYS A 181 -6.14 -4.94 8.22
C LYS A 181 -6.21 -5.42 9.68
N PHE A 182 -5.12 -5.26 10.43
CA PHE A 182 -5.07 -5.72 11.82
C PHE A 182 -5.97 -4.85 12.71
N GLU A 183 -7.03 -5.44 13.26
CA GLU A 183 -8.14 -4.72 13.91
C GLU A 183 -7.68 -3.79 15.05
N SER A 184 -6.76 -4.25 15.91
CA SER A 184 -6.25 -3.41 17.00
C SER A 184 -5.51 -2.18 16.51
N THR A 185 -4.72 -2.31 15.44
CA THR A 185 -4.01 -1.18 14.80
C THR A 185 -4.98 -0.21 14.13
N LEU A 186 -6.02 -0.74 13.47
CA LEU A 186 -7.07 0.07 12.86
C LEU A 186 -7.84 0.91 13.91
N ASN A 187 -8.18 0.29 15.02
CA ASN A 187 -8.90 0.98 16.10
C ASN A 187 -8.04 2.10 16.70
N LEU A 188 -6.76 1.86 16.93
CA LEU A 188 -5.81 2.88 17.40
C LEU A 188 -5.61 4.02 16.38
N ALA A 189 -5.50 3.71 15.10
CA ALA A 189 -5.37 4.73 14.06
C ALA A 189 -6.63 5.60 13.92
N LYS A 190 -7.83 5.00 14.01
CA LYS A 190 -9.11 5.74 14.06
C LYS A 190 -9.17 6.65 15.29
N GLU A 191 -8.81 6.12 16.45
CA GLU A 191 -8.79 6.86 17.70
C GLU A 191 -7.80 8.04 17.62
N ALA A 192 -6.56 7.82 17.16
CA ALA A 192 -5.56 8.87 16.96
C ALA A 192 -6.09 9.99 16.07
N LYS A 193 -6.71 9.63 14.94
CA LYS A 193 -7.32 10.61 14.05
C LYS A 193 -8.44 11.41 14.67
N LEU A 194 -9.32 10.77 15.46
CA LEU A 194 -10.42 11.43 16.19
C LEU A 194 -9.90 12.41 17.25
N HIS A 195 -8.76 12.12 17.87
CA HIS A 195 -8.09 13.02 18.84
C HIS A 195 -7.26 14.11 18.17
N GLY A 196 -7.31 14.22 16.85
CA GLY A 196 -6.61 15.28 16.11
C GLY A 196 -5.10 15.05 15.93
N MET A 197 -4.66 13.80 16.06
CA MET A 197 -3.29 13.41 15.75
C MET A 197 -3.08 13.33 14.23
N ILE A 198 -1.84 13.49 13.78
CA ILE A 198 -1.46 13.27 12.39
C ILE A 198 -1.11 11.80 12.24
N VAL A 199 -1.90 11.08 11.44
CA VAL A 199 -1.73 9.64 11.21
C VAL A 199 -1.01 9.40 9.90
N ILE A 200 0.16 8.76 9.98
CA ILE A 200 0.92 8.26 8.83
C ILE A 200 0.89 6.74 8.89
N SER A 201 0.66 6.07 7.78
CA SER A 201 0.71 4.61 7.72
C SER A 201 1.72 4.10 6.70
N ILE A 202 2.33 2.96 7.04
CA ILE A 202 3.18 2.17 6.15
C ILE A 202 2.54 0.79 6.05
N SER A 203 2.05 0.43 4.86
CA SER A 203 1.29 -0.81 4.65
C SER A 203 1.48 -1.36 3.25
N SER A 204 1.11 -2.64 3.06
CA SER A 204 1.16 -3.23 1.72
C SER A 204 0.25 -2.52 0.73
N ILE A 205 0.53 -2.78 -0.54
CA ILE A 205 -0.20 -2.22 -1.67
C ILE A 205 -1.68 -2.61 -1.71
N GLU A 206 -2.05 -3.74 -1.13
CA GLU A 206 -3.45 -4.18 -1.11
C GLU A 206 -4.37 -3.10 -0.55
N ASN A 207 -5.60 -3.08 -1.03
CA ASN A 207 -6.61 -2.19 -0.49
C ASN A 207 -6.81 -2.50 1.00
N ASN A 208 -6.50 -1.53 1.85
CA ASN A 208 -6.54 -1.73 3.29
C ASN A 208 -7.08 -0.50 4.01
N ASP A 209 -7.81 -0.77 5.08
CA ASP A 209 -8.52 0.25 5.86
C ASP A 209 -7.55 1.22 6.55
N LEU A 210 -6.32 0.77 6.89
CA LEU A 210 -5.33 1.62 7.54
C LEU A 210 -4.88 2.77 6.61
N ALA A 211 -4.71 2.46 5.33
CA ALA A 211 -4.39 3.47 4.32
C ALA A 211 -5.50 4.51 4.17
N GLU A 212 -6.77 4.08 4.21
CA GLU A 212 -7.92 4.98 4.09
C GLU A 212 -8.11 5.90 5.30
N ILE A 213 -7.79 5.40 6.50
CA ILE A 213 -7.89 6.18 7.75
C ILE A 213 -6.79 7.25 7.80
N SER A 214 -5.61 6.98 7.29
CA SER A 214 -4.41 7.80 7.48
C SER A 214 -4.49 9.16 6.78
N ASN A 215 -3.75 10.15 7.29
CA ASN A 215 -3.56 11.43 6.61
C ASN A 215 -2.58 11.27 5.44
N TYR A 216 -1.55 10.44 5.64
CA TYR A 216 -0.56 10.09 4.63
C TYR A 216 -0.33 8.58 4.68
N ASN A 217 -0.17 7.97 3.51
CA ASN A 217 0.07 6.53 3.39
C ASN A 217 1.25 6.24 2.49
N ILE A 218 2.22 5.47 2.99
CA ILE A 218 3.32 4.91 2.21
C ILE A 218 2.99 3.44 1.97
N ARG A 219 2.87 3.06 0.70
CA ARG A 219 2.58 1.69 0.29
C ARG A 219 3.83 1.01 -0.25
N PHE A 220 3.96 -0.27 0.01
CA PHE A 220 5.07 -1.08 -0.47
C PHE A 220 4.60 -2.41 -1.05
N PHE A 221 5.40 -2.93 -1.97
CA PHE A 221 5.30 -4.29 -2.49
C PHE A 221 6.23 -5.22 -1.71
N PHE A 222 5.86 -6.48 -1.53
CA PHE A 222 6.70 -7.53 -0.97
C PHE A 222 6.28 -8.92 -1.45
#